data_5b960ae09af0a028ca817253c640492e
#
_entry.id   5b960ae09af0a028ca817253c640492e
#
_cell.length_a   1.000
_cell.length_b   1.000
_cell.length_c   1.000
_cell.angle_alpha   90.00
_cell.angle_beta   90.00
_cell.angle_gamma   90.00
#
_symmetry.space_group_name_H-M   'P 1'
#
loop_
_entity.id
_entity.type
_entity.pdbx_description
1 polymer ?
#
loop_
_entity_poly.entity_id
_entity_poly.type
_entity_poly.pdbx_seq_one_letter_code
_entity_poly.pdbx_strand_id
1 'polypeptide(L)'
;MMGKEMVLSTLPKTWFVDIDGTLVKHNGYKIDGRDTLLPGAKEYLESLPEDDVIILTTSRTEEYRELTLSFLKEEGIRYNDIIFGLPYGERIVVNDRKPSGLNMSVAVNLDRDAFVGPEIKREL
;
A
#
# COMPACT_ATOMS: atom_id res chain seq x y z
N MET A 1 -8.20 11.29 11.81
CA MET A 1 -6.96 11.00 12.54
C MET A 1 -5.77 11.19 11.62
N MET A 2 -4.75 11.89 12.07
CA MET A 2 -3.54 12.10 11.28
C MET A 2 -2.59 10.92 11.45
N GLY A 3 -1.98 10.49 10.35
CA GLY A 3 -0.94 9.49 10.39
C GLY A 3 0.38 10.02 10.95
N LYS A 4 1.33 9.12 11.10
CA LYS A 4 2.68 9.48 11.54
C LYS A 4 3.33 10.40 10.52
N GLU A 5 3.95 11.49 10.97
CA GLU A 5 4.73 12.37 10.09
C GLU A 5 6.09 11.74 9.80
N MET A 6 6.48 11.77 8.55
CA MET A 6 7.77 11.26 8.08
C MET A 6 8.43 12.30 7.20
N VAL A 7 9.71 12.58 7.48
CA VAL A 7 10.51 13.49 6.66
C VAL A 7 11.31 12.65 5.66
N LEU A 8 11.01 12.79 4.38
CA LEU A 8 11.65 12.03 3.31
C LEU A 8 12.19 12.99 2.24
N SER A 9 12.88 12.43 1.25
CA SER A 9 13.41 13.22 0.14
C SER A 9 12.30 13.73 -0.77
N THR A 10 12.68 14.64 -1.68
CA THR A 10 11.79 15.12 -2.74
C THR A 10 11.74 14.17 -3.96
N LEU A 11 12.53 13.11 -3.95
CA LEU A 11 12.60 12.16 -5.06
C LEU A 11 11.29 11.36 -5.20
N PRO A 12 10.90 10.97 -6.41
CA PRO A 12 9.77 10.07 -6.63
C PRO A 12 9.97 8.75 -5.90
N LYS A 13 8.90 8.18 -5.38
CA LYS A 13 8.93 7.03 -4.48
C LYS A 13 8.23 5.83 -5.05
N THR A 14 8.63 4.65 -4.58
CA THR A 14 7.91 3.40 -4.82
C THR A 14 7.22 3.01 -3.53
N TRP A 15 5.91 2.80 -3.62
CA TRP A 15 5.07 2.38 -2.50
C TRP A 15 4.72 0.92 -2.65
N PHE A 16 5.04 0.11 -1.66
CA PHE A 16 4.54 -1.27 -1.56
C PHE A 16 3.40 -1.25 -0.56
N VAL A 17 2.19 -1.48 -1.04
CA VAL A 17 0.97 -1.34 -0.22
C VAL A 17 0.24 -2.67 -0.16
N ASP A 18 0.07 -3.19 1.04
CA ASP A 18 -0.67 -4.41 1.27
C ASP A 18 -2.17 -4.19 1.01
N ILE A 19 -2.86 -5.23 0.57
CA ILE A 19 -4.29 -5.14 0.26
C ILE A 19 -5.14 -5.49 1.48
N ASP A 20 -5.05 -6.73 1.97
CA ASP A 20 -5.93 -7.24 3.02
C ASP A 20 -5.60 -6.65 4.39
N GLY A 21 -6.57 -5.96 4.98
CA GLY A 21 -6.39 -5.30 6.27
C GLY A 21 -5.76 -3.93 6.18
N THR A 22 -5.30 -3.51 4.99
CA THR A 22 -4.66 -2.21 4.77
C THR A 22 -5.51 -1.32 3.85
N LEU A 23 -5.84 -1.76 2.66
CA LEU A 23 -6.72 -1.04 1.75
C LEU A 23 -8.17 -1.48 1.88
N VAL A 24 -8.38 -2.77 2.15
CA VAL A 24 -9.71 -3.37 2.26
C VAL A 24 -9.80 -4.14 3.57
N LYS A 25 -11.04 -4.38 4.02
CA LYS A 25 -11.31 -5.20 5.19
C LYS A 25 -10.63 -6.56 5.07
N HIS A 26 -9.91 -6.96 6.11
CA HIS A 26 -9.21 -8.24 6.14
C HIS A 26 -10.17 -9.42 5.95
N ASN A 27 -9.89 -10.25 4.95
CA ASN A 27 -10.72 -11.39 4.58
C ASN A 27 -12.19 -11.06 4.25
N GLY A 28 -12.50 -9.79 3.94
CA GLY A 28 -13.86 -9.38 3.57
C GLY A 28 -14.40 -10.17 2.39
N TYR A 29 -13.57 -10.44 1.38
CA TYR A 29 -13.97 -11.21 0.21
C TYR A 29 -14.38 -12.66 0.55
N LYS A 30 -13.86 -13.22 1.65
CA LYS A 30 -14.22 -14.56 2.13
C LYS A 30 -15.42 -14.52 3.08
N ILE A 31 -15.47 -13.53 3.96
CA ILE A 31 -16.48 -13.41 5.01
C ILE A 31 -17.80 -12.86 4.45
N ASP A 32 -17.70 -11.76 3.69
CA ASP A 32 -18.85 -11.00 3.19
C ASP A 32 -19.20 -11.33 1.72
N GLY A 33 -18.37 -12.13 1.07
CA GLY A 33 -18.49 -12.43 -0.35
C GLY A 33 -18.00 -11.34 -1.29
N ARG A 34 -17.48 -10.24 -0.75
CA ARG A 34 -16.89 -9.14 -1.51
C ARG A 34 -15.97 -8.31 -0.63
N ASP A 35 -15.07 -7.55 -1.28
CA ASP A 35 -14.21 -6.62 -0.59
C ASP A 35 -14.96 -5.35 -0.19
N THR A 36 -14.44 -4.68 0.83
CA THR A 36 -14.92 -3.36 1.27
C THR A 36 -13.71 -2.46 1.49
N LEU A 37 -13.68 -1.32 0.81
CA LEU A 37 -12.60 -0.35 0.99
C LEU A 37 -12.62 0.21 2.41
N LEU A 38 -11.45 0.35 2.99
CA LEU A 38 -11.31 1.05 4.27
C LEU A 38 -11.38 2.56 4.04
N PRO A 39 -12.03 3.30 4.96
CA PRO A 39 -12.12 4.75 4.81
C PRO A 39 -10.76 5.42 4.67
N GLY A 40 -10.64 6.31 3.69
CA GLY A 40 -9.44 7.11 3.45
C GLY A 40 -8.37 6.42 2.59
N ALA A 41 -8.45 5.12 2.36
CA ALA A 41 -7.41 4.38 1.62
C ALA A 41 -7.32 4.83 0.16
N LYS A 42 -8.44 4.89 -0.54
CA LYS A 42 -8.48 5.31 -1.94
C LYS A 42 -7.98 6.75 -2.11
N GLU A 43 -8.49 7.65 -1.29
CA GLU A 43 -8.14 9.08 -1.32
C GLU A 43 -6.66 9.30 -1.06
N TYR A 44 -6.08 8.51 -0.16
CA TYR A 44 -4.65 8.59 0.12
C TYR A 44 -3.81 8.24 -1.10
N LEU A 45 -4.12 7.13 -1.78
CA LEU A 45 -3.40 6.72 -2.99
C LEU A 45 -3.53 7.78 -4.09
N GLU A 46 -4.71 8.36 -4.25
CA GLU A 46 -4.95 9.41 -5.23
C GLU A 46 -4.15 10.68 -4.92
N SER A 47 -3.87 10.95 -3.64
CA SER A 47 -3.13 12.13 -3.20
C SER A 47 -1.64 12.07 -3.47
N LEU A 48 -1.10 10.89 -3.76
CA LEU A 48 0.34 10.71 -4.00
C LEU A 48 0.75 11.36 -5.33
N PRO A 49 1.98 11.91 -5.42
CA PRO A 49 2.48 12.50 -6.66
C PRO A 49 2.37 11.52 -7.84
N GLU A 50 2.11 12.04 -9.03
CA GLU A 50 1.96 11.21 -10.24
C GLU A 50 3.20 10.38 -10.56
N ASP A 51 4.39 10.90 -10.23
CA ASP A 51 5.66 10.23 -10.47
C ASP A 51 5.90 9.06 -9.52
N ASP A 52 5.14 8.95 -8.45
CA ASP A 52 5.27 7.83 -7.52
C ASP A 52 4.68 6.56 -8.14
N VAL A 53 5.33 5.44 -7.86
CA VAL A 53 4.88 4.12 -8.31
C VAL A 53 4.23 3.40 -7.14
N ILE A 54 3.07 2.81 -7.38
CA ILE A 54 2.33 2.05 -6.36
C ILE A 54 2.28 0.59 -6.78
N ILE A 55 2.86 -0.29 -5.96
CA ILE A 55 2.82 -1.74 -6.15
C ILE A 55 1.99 -2.32 -5.02
N LEU A 56 0.85 -2.92 -5.37
CA LEU A 56 0.02 -3.61 -4.39
C LEU A 56 0.57 -5.00 -4.12
N THR A 57 0.49 -5.45 -2.88
CA THR A 57 1.00 -6.75 -2.47
C THR A 57 -0.10 -7.52 -1.75
N THR A 58 -0.18 -8.82 -1.98
CA THR A 58 -1.18 -9.66 -1.31
C THR A 58 -0.73 -11.10 -1.20
N SER A 59 -1.17 -11.76 -0.15
CA SER A 59 -1.00 -13.21 0.00
C SER A 59 -2.11 -13.99 -0.69
N ARG A 60 -3.10 -13.33 -1.27
CA ARG A 60 -4.14 -14.01 -2.06
C ARG A 60 -3.48 -14.82 -3.17
N THR A 61 -4.00 -16.02 -3.39
CA THR A 61 -3.50 -16.90 -4.45
C THR A 61 -4.07 -16.47 -5.81
N GLU A 62 -3.52 -17.03 -6.88
CA GLU A 62 -3.94 -16.73 -8.26
C GLU A 62 -5.42 -16.97 -8.53
N GLU A 63 -6.06 -17.89 -7.78
CA GLU A 63 -7.50 -18.14 -7.95
C GLU A 63 -8.36 -16.92 -7.66
N TYR A 64 -7.85 -15.95 -6.87
CA TYR A 64 -8.57 -14.73 -6.53
C TYR A 64 -8.15 -13.52 -7.39
N ARG A 65 -7.33 -13.73 -8.41
CA ARG A 65 -6.82 -12.63 -9.25
C ARG A 65 -7.93 -11.84 -9.92
N GLU A 66 -8.83 -12.52 -10.61
CA GLU A 66 -9.91 -11.85 -11.34
C GLU A 66 -10.84 -11.09 -10.41
N LEU A 67 -11.22 -11.71 -9.30
CA LEU A 67 -12.07 -11.08 -8.30
C LEU A 67 -11.42 -9.80 -7.75
N THR A 68 -10.12 -9.86 -7.45
CA THR A 68 -9.38 -8.74 -6.90
C THR A 68 -9.21 -7.61 -7.92
N LEU A 69 -8.80 -7.94 -9.14
CA LEU A 69 -8.62 -6.94 -10.19
C LEU A 69 -9.94 -6.27 -10.58
N SER A 70 -11.04 -7.02 -10.61
CA SER A 70 -12.36 -6.47 -10.89
C SER A 70 -12.80 -5.48 -9.82
N PHE A 71 -12.57 -5.82 -8.55
CA PHE A 71 -12.89 -4.93 -7.45
C PHE A 71 -12.09 -3.62 -7.53
N LEU A 72 -10.78 -3.73 -7.74
CA LEU A 72 -9.90 -2.57 -7.84
C LEU A 72 -10.32 -1.65 -9.00
N LYS A 73 -10.71 -2.24 -10.12
CA LYS A 73 -11.19 -1.49 -11.29
C LYS A 73 -12.52 -0.80 -11.01
N GLU A 74 -13.49 -1.51 -10.43
CA GLU A 74 -14.80 -0.96 -10.08
C GLU A 74 -14.68 0.22 -9.12
N GLU A 75 -13.79 0.12 -8.14
CA GLU A 75 -13.57 1.17 -7.14
C GLU A 75 -12.64 2.27 -7.64
N GLY A 76 -12.03 2.11 -8.81
CA GLY A 76 -11.14 3.11 -9.38
C GLY A 76 -9.86 3.30 -8.57
N ILE A 77 -9.30 2.23 -8.05
CA ILE A 77 -8.08 2.28 -7.23
C ILE A 77 -6.86 2.53 -8.12
N ARG A 78 -6.07 3.54 -7.75
CA ARG A 78 -4.82 3.85 -8.42
C ARG A 78 -3.72 2.90 -7.99
N TYR A 79 -3.10 2.20 -8.92
CA TYR A 79 -1.90 1.40 -8.70
C TYR A 79 -1.19 1.15 -10.04
N ASN A 80 0.08 0.80 -9.98
CA ASN A 80 0.88 0.51 -11.18
C ASN A 80 1.04 -0.98 -11.42
N ASP A 81 1.18 -1.76 -10.35
CA ASP A 81 1.36 -3.20 -10.45
C ASP A 81 0.84 -3.88 -9.18
N ILE A 82 0.70 -5.20 -9.23
CA ILE A 82 0.22 -5.99 -8.12
C ILE A 82 0.92 -7.35 -8.10
N ILE A 83 1.32 -7.81 -6.92
CA ILE A 83 1.99 -9.08 -6.71
C ILE A 83 1.09 -9.98 -5.87
N PHE A 84 0.68 -11.11 -6.43
CA PHE A 84 -0.13 -12.14 -5.76
C PHE A 84 0.74 -13.24 -5.17
N GLY A 85 0.17 -14.01 -4.25
CA GLY A 85 0.76 -15.24 -3.74
C GLY A 85 1.98 -15.05 -2.84
N LEU A 86 2.13 -13.89 -2.21
CA LEU A 86 3.23 -13.67 -1.28
C LEU A 86 3.05 -14.49 0.00
N PRO A 87 4.15 -14.94 0.61
CA PRO A 87 4.08 -15.62 1.91
C PRO A 87 3.44 -14.73 2.99
N TYR A 88 2.93 -15.36 4.05
CA TYR A 88 2.24 -14.64 5.12
C TYR A 88 3.15 -13.94 6.12
N GLY A 89 4.46 -14.14 6.03
CA GLY A 89 5.41 -13.52 6.94
C GLY A 89 5.62 -12.03 6.65
N GLU A 90 6.51 -11.45 7.40
CA GLU A 90 6.86 -10.03 7.27
C GLU A 90 7.38 -9.70 5.87
N ARG A 91 7.18 -8.47 5.44
CA ARG A 91 7.76 -7.92 4.21
C ARG A 91 9.07 -7.22 4.58
N ILE A 92 10.15 -7.60 3.93
CA ILE A 92 11.49 -7.07 4.21
C ILE A 92 11.99 -6.37 2.95
N VAL A 93 12.39 -5.10 3.08
CA VAL A 93 12.99 -4.34 1.99
C VAL A 93 14.47 -4.16 2.29
N VAL A 94 15.33 -4.59 1.36
CA VAL A 94 16.78 -4.47 1.50
C VAL A 94 17.28 -3.50 0.44
N ASN A 95 17.79 -2.35 0.86
CA ASN A 95 18.23 -1.29 -0.04
C ASN A 95 19.46 -0.60 0.55
N ASP A 96 20.40 -0.25 -0.29
CA ASP A 96 21.57 0.49 0.16
C ASP A 96 21.17 1.92 0.56
N ARG A 97 21.95 2.47 1.48
CA ARG A 97 21.86 3.88 1.84
C ARG A 97 22.63 4.71 0.82
N LYS A 98 22.13 5.87 0.44
CA LYS A 98 22.88 6.77 -0.43
C LYS A 98 24.19 7.21 0.24
N PRO A 99 25.25 7.51 -0.53
CA PRO A 99 26.52 8.01 0.04
C PRO A 99 26.34 9.23 0.96
N SER A 100 25.30 10.04 0.72
CA SER A 100 24.96 11.18 1.57
C SER A 100 24.41 10.79 2.95
N GLY A 101 24.12 9.51 3.18
CA GLY A 101 23.50 9.02 4.41
C GLY A 101 22.00 8.87 4.35
N LEU A 102 21.38 9.17 3.21
CA LEU A 102 19.92 9.04 3.06
C LEU A 102 19.49 7.57 3.04
N ASN A 103 18.61 7.20 3.98
CA ASN A 103 17.98 5.88 4.00
C ASN A 103 17.00 5.79 2.84
N MET A 104 17.10 4.71 2.04
CA MET A 104 16.27 4.51 0.86
C MET A 104 15.10 3.55 1.09
N SER A 105 14.96 3.01 2.30
CA SER A 105 13.83 2.16 2.66
C SER A 105 13.23 2.60 3.98
N VAL A 106 11.91 2.57 4.04
CA VAL A 106 11.16 2.86 5.25
C VAL A 106 10.00 1.88 5.35
N ALA A 107 9.51 1.61 6.56
CA ALA A 107 8.35 0.77 6.77
C ALA A 107 7.32 1.52 7.62
N VAL A 108 6.05 1.39 7.23
CA VAL A 108 4.91 1.97 7.95
C VAL A 108 4.00 0.82 8.36
N ASN A 109 3.82 0.66 9.67
CA ASN A 109 2.98 -0.40 10.23
C ASN A 109 1.67 0.21 10.73
N LEU A 110 0.58 -0.22 10.13
CA LEU A 110 -0.77 0.23 10.48
C LEU A 110 -1.49 -0.86 11.28
N ASP A 111 -2.49 -0.47 12.05
CA ASP A 111 -3.39 -1.44 12.65
C ASP A 111 -4.25 -2.06 11.56
N ARG A 112 -4.59 -3.34 11.73
CA ARG A 112 -5.46 -4.04 10.78
C ARG A 112 -6.82 -3.37 10.68
N ASP A 113 -7.32 -3.22 9.47
CA ASP A 113 -8.63 -2.64 9.16
C ASP A 113 -8.78 -1.17 9.58
N ALA A 114 -7.67 -0.48 9.77
CA ALA A 114 -7.66 0.95 10.09
C ALA A 114 -6.60 1.65 9.23
N PHE A 115 -7.01 2.21 8.10
CA PHE A 115 -6.07 2.90 7.22
C PHE A 115 -5.80 4.31 7.73
N VAL A 116 -4.56 4.54 8.16
CA VAL A 116 -4.06 5.87 8.57
C VAL A 116 -2.73 6.07 7.87
N GLY A 117 -2.76 6.64 6.66
CA GLY A 117 -1.57 6.85 5.85
C GLY A 117 -0.59 7.81 6.51
N PRO A 118 0.72 7.59 6.34
CA PRO A 118 1.71 8.51 6.90
C PRO A 118 1.65 9.86 6.19
N GLU A 119 1.89 10.93 6.93
CA GLU A 119 2.04 12.26 6.38
C GLU A 119 3.49 12.44 5.95
N ILE A 120 3.72 12.67 4.67
CA ILE A 120 5.08 12.79 4.12
C ILE A 120 5.46 14.24 3.96
N LYS A 121 6.55 14.62 4.62
CA LYS A 121 7.16 15.92 4.48
C LYS A 121 8.40 15.77 3.58
N ARG A 122 8.35 16.40 2.41
CA ARG A 122 9.39 16.23 1.37
C ARG A 122 10.39 17.38 1.43
N GLU A 123 11.50 17.16 2.11
CA GLU A 123 12.50 18.21 2.38
C GLU A 123 13.95 17.83 2.08
N LEU A 124 14.23 16.56 1.93
CA LEU A 124 15.63 16.10 1.87
C LEU A 124 16.19 16.04 0.46
#